data_0198fb3bf8e33b940874ffe08a9b39a6
#
_entry.id   0198fb3bf8e33b940874ffe08a9b39a6
#
_cell.length_a   1.000
_cell.length_b   1.000
_cell.length_c   1.000
_cell.angle_alpha   90.00
_cell.angle_beta   90.00
_cell.angle_gamma   90.00
#
_symmetry.space_group_name_H-M   'P 1'
#
loop_
_entity.id
_entity.type
_entity.pdbx_description
1 polymer ?
#
loop_
_entity_poly.entity_id
_entity_poly.type
_entity_poly.pdbx_seq_one_letter_code
_entity_poly.pdbx_strand_id
1 'polypeptide(L)'
;MGHGDEIVLADAYFPAHSVNAHVIRMDGVLIRDLLAGIAPLWSFDRYATPVVMMAAVEGDSLDPSVESSFREALGWQGAIDRLPREDFYARAGKAFTVVQTSDTAQYGNILLKKGNFT
;
A
#
# COMPACT_ATOMS: atom_id res chain seq x y z
N MET A 1 15.78 -4.82 -1.80
CA MET A 1 14.75 -5.32 -0.87
C MET A 1 14.77 -6.83 -0.83
N GLY A 2 14.67 -7.40 0.36
CA GLY A 2 14.66 -8.83 0.57
C GLY A 2 13.26 -9.40 0.78
N HIS A 3 13.20 -10.72 0.93
CA HIS A 3 11.97 -11.42 1.28
C HIS A 3 11.42 -10.90 2.61
N GLY A 4 10.13 -10.63 2.65
CA GLY A 4 9.45 -10.13 3.82
C GLY A 4 9.49 -8.62 3.98
N ASP A 5 10.30 -7.91 3.19
CA ASP A 5 10.30 -6.45 3.23
C ASP A 5 8.97 -5.91 2.71
N GLU A 6 8.58 -4.74 3.23
CA GLU A 6 7.32 -4.11 2.91
C GLU A 6 7.54 -2.71 2.37
N ILE A 7 6.72 -2.32 1.41
CA ILE A 7 6.64 -0.94 0.95
C ILE A 7 5.20 -0.44 1.09
N VAL A 8 5.06 0.85 1.32
CA VAL A 8 3.76 1.51 1.37
C VAL A 8 3.67 2.50 0.23
N LEU A 9 2.58 2.42 -0.53
CA LEU A 9 2.22 3.44 -1.49
C LEU A 9 1.10 4.27 -0.86
N ALA A 10 1.39 5.54 -0.60
CA ALA A 10 0.55 6.39 0.22
C ALA A 10 -0.14 7.47 -0.59
N ASP A 11 -1.37 7.81 -0.20
CA ASP A 11 -2.10 8.93 -0.79
C ASP A 11 -1.54 10.28 -0.33
N ALA A 12 -2.09 11.36 -0.88
CA ALA A 12 -1.61 12.72 -0.60
C ALA A 12 -1.81 13.15 0.85
N TYR A 13 -2.69 12.50 1.59
CA TYR A 13 -3.05 12.86 2.96
C TYR A 13 -2.29 12.06 4.02
N PHE A 14 -1.55 11.05 3.60
CA PHE A 14 -0.82 10.17 4.52
C PHE A 14 0.36 10.92 5.12
N PRO A 15 0.57 10.85 6.46
CA PRO A 15 1.66 11.57 7.12
C PRO A 15 2.99 10.80 7.00
N ALA A 16 3.49 10.62 5.78
CA ALA A 16 4.63 9.75 5.49
C ALA A 16 5.88 10.12 6.29
N HIS A 17 6.23 11.40 6.34
CA HIS A 17 7.43 11.85 7.04
C HIS A 17 7.34 11.70 8.55
N SER A 18 6.13 11.71 9.11
CA SER A 18 5.93 11.46 10.54
C SER A 18 5.99 9.98 10.89
N VAL A 19 5.75 9.11 9.92
CA VAL A 19 5.60 7.67 10.14
C VAL A 19 6.88 6.92 9.84
N ASN A 20 7.62 7.32 8.80
CA ASN A 20 8.81 6.59 8.34
C ASN A 20 9.94 7.55 8.00
N ALA A 21 11.17 7.15 8.31
CA ALA A 21 12.37 7.94 8.00
C ALA A 21 12.73 7.90 6.51
N HIS A 22 12.30 6.87 5.79
CA HIS A 22 12.62 6.67 4.38
C HIS A 22 11.39 6.93 3.53
N VAL A 23 11.23 8.16 3.05
CA VAL A 23 10.10 8.57 2.23
C VAL A 23 10.59 8.97 0.85
N ILE A 24 9.95 8.42 -0.19
CA ILE A 24 10.15 8.83 -1.57
C ILE A 24 8.89 9.58 -2.01
N ARG A 25 9.04 10.78 -2.52
CA ARG A 25 7.92 11.56 -3.03
C ARG A 25 7.78 11.36 -4.54
N MET A 26 6.57 11.08 -4.98
CA MET A 26 6.24 10.96 -6.40
C MET A 26 4.99 11.77 -6.69
N ASP A 27 5.16 13.08 -6.78
CA ASP A 27 4.06 13.99 -7.06
C ASP A 27 3.55 13.82 -8.50
N GLY A 28 2.25 13.96 -8.68
CA GLY A 28 1.62 13.80 -9.99
C GLY A 28 1.37 12.35 -10.43
N VAL A 29 1.65 11.39 -9.56
CA VAL A 29 1.50 9.96 -9.88
C VAL A 29 0.35 9.37 -9.06
N LEU A 30 -0.47 8.54 -9.70
CA LEU A 30 -1.53 7.81 -9.01
C LEU A 30 -1.02 6.46 -8.51
N ILE A 31 -1.53 6.04 -7.37
CA ILE A 31 -1.14 4.75 -6.76
C ILE A 31 -1.40 3.61 -7.73
N ARG A 32 -2.55 3.58 -8.39
CA ARG A 32 -2.88 2.51 -9.35
C ARG A 32 -1.86 2.40 -10.48
N ASP A 33 -1.29 3.52 -10.93
CA ASP A 33 -0.29 3.51 -12.00
C ASP A 33 1.03 2.96 -11.49
N LEU A 34 1.41 3.27 -10.25
CA LEU A 34 2.57 2.66 -9.61
C LEU A 34 2.38 1.16 -9.43
N LEU A 35 1.20 0.73 -9.00
CA LEU A 35 0.90 -0.69 -8.83
C LEU A 35 1.01 -1.44 -10.16
N ALA A 36 0.49 -0.87 -11.23
CA ALA A 36 0.59 -1.46 -12.57
C ALA A 36 2.04 -1.60 -13.03
N GLY A 37 2.88 -0.61 -12.70
CA GLY A 37 4.30 -0.65 -13.03
C GLY A 37 5.09 -1.64 -12.17
N ILE A 38 4.70 -1.82 -10.92
CA ILE A 38 5.36 -2.74 -9.97
C ILE A 38 4.95 -4.19 -10.22
N ALA A 39 3.70 -4.44 -10.61
CA ALA A 39 3.12 -5.78 -10.66
C ALA A 39 3.98 -6.81 -11.39
N PRO A 40 4.55 -6.52 -12.58
CA PRO A 40 5.38 -7.51 -13.28
C PRO A 40 6.69 -7.83 -12.56
N LEU A 41 7.12 -6.96 -11.64
CA LEU A 41 8.41 -7.06 -10.95
C LEU A 41 8.26 -7.56 -9.51
N TRP A 42 7.03 -7.74 -9.03
CA TRP A 42 6.77 -8.00 -7.63
C TRP A 42 6.36 -9.46 -7.41
N SER A 43 7.05 -10.11 -6.50
CA SER A 43 6.67 -11.46 -6.03
C SER A 43 6.02 -11.32 -4.65
N PHE A 44 4.79 -11.82 -4.50
CA PHE A 44 4.07 -11.73 -3.24
C PHE A 44 4.50 -12.81 -2.27
N ASP A 45 4.48 -12.49 -0.95
CA ASP A 45 4.72 -13.45 0.11
C ASP A 45 3.59 -14.49 0.12
N ARG A 46 3.96 -15.79 0.22
CA ARG A 46 2.99 -16.89 0.26
C ARG A 46 2.49 -17.21 1.66
N TYR A 47 3.23 -16.80 2.68
CA TYR A 47 3.03 -17.27 4.05
C TYR A 47 2.25 -16.30 4.91
N ALA A 48 1.96 -15.12 4.39
CA ALA A 48 1.16 -14.10 5.07
C ALA A 48 0.36 -13.36 4.02
N THR A 49 -0.66 -12.59 4.44
CA THR A 49 -1.38 -11.75 3.50
C THR A 49 -0.44 -10.66 3.00
N PRO A 50 -0.07 -10.68 1.71
CA PRO A 50 0.97 -9.77 1.20
C PRO A 50 0.43 -8.41 0.78
N VAL A 51 -0.88 -8.20 0.84
CA VAL A 51 -1.52 -6.95 0.45
C VAL A 51 -2.38 -6.47 1.61
N VAL A 52 -2.09 -5.27 2.08
CA VAL A 52 -2.75 -4.70 3.25
C VAL A 52 -3.18 -3.27 2.93
N MET A 53 -4.39 -2.91 3.30
CA MET A 53 -4.90 -1.54 3.17
C MET A 53 -5.41 -1.04 4.51
N MET A 54 -5.61 0.27 4.61
CA MET A 54 -6.17 0.89 5.82
C MET A 54 -7.69 0.75 5.83
N ALA A 55 -8.25 0.36 6.97
CA ALA A 55 -9.69 0.36 7.18
C ALA A 55 -10.21 1.79 7.32
N ALA A 56 -11.46 2.00 6.95
CA ALA A 56 -12.11 3.28 7.20
C ALA A 56 -12.25 3.54 8.70
N VAL A 57 -12.08 4.79 9.10
CA VAL A 57 -12.34 5.18 10.49
C VAL A 57 -13.84 5.16 10.77
N GLU A 58 -14.21 5.07 12.05
CA GLU A 58 -15.61 5.07 12.46
C GLU A 58 -16.32 6.30 11.91
N GLY A 59 -17.49 6.08 11.33
CA GLY A 59 -18.29 7.15 10.73
C GLY A 59 -18.02 7.39 9.25
N ASP A 60 -16.96 6.82 8.71
CA ASP A 60 -16.63 6.90 7.29
C ASP A 60 -16.94 5.60 6.56
N SER A 61 -16.97 5.67 5.26
CA SER A 61 -17.15 4.49 4.41
C SER A 61 -16.05 4.42 3.37
N LEU A 62 -15.76 3.20 2.92
CA LEU A 62 -14.79 2.96 1.85
C LEU A 62 -15.48 3.08 0.51
N ASP A 63 -14.79 3.69 -0.45
CA ASP A 63 -15.20 3.63 -1.85
C ASP A 63 -14.70 2.32 -2.44
N PRO A 64 -15.58 1.37 -2.80
CA PRO A 64 -15.14 0.08 -3.31
C PRO A 64 -14.38 0.16 -4.64
N SER A 65 -14.52 1.27 -5.38
CA SER A 65 -13.81 1.45 -6.64
C SER A 65 -12.30 1.59 -6.43
N VAL A 66 -11.86 2.09 -5.27
CA VAL A 66 -10.44 2.22 -4.96
C VAL A 66 -9.79 0.84 -4.87
N GLU A 67 -10.36 -0.05 -4.07
CA GLU A 67 -9.83 -1.41 -3.94
C GLU A 67 -9.89 -2.16 -5.27
N SER A 68 -11.00 -2.05 -6.01
CA SER A 68 -11.16 -2.71 -7.31
C SER A 68 -10.09 -2.24 -8.30
N SER A 69 -9.83 -0.93 -8.32
CA SER A 69 -8.79 -0.34 -9.16
C SER A 69 -7.40 -0.89 -8.83
N PHE A 70 -7.09 -1.03 -7.54
CA PHE A 70 -5.80 -1.54 -7.08
C PHE A 70 -5.65 -3.03 -7.40
N ARG A 71 -6.71 -3.82 -7.19
CA ARG A 71 -6.71 -5.24 -7.56
C ARG A 71 -6.45 -5.44 -9.04
N GLU A 72 -7.09 -4.63 -9.88
CA GLU A 72 -6.92 -4.70 -11.33
C GLU A 72 -5.48 -4.35 -11.72
N ALA A 73 -4.94 -3.26 -11.16
CA ALA A 73 -3.58 -2.82 -11.46
C ALA A 73 -2.53 -3.86 -11.05
N LEU A 74 -2.71 -4.51 -9.90
CA LEU A 74 -1.79 -5.53 -9.40
C LEU A 74 -2.02 -6.90 -10.03
N GLY A 75 -3.19 -7.16 -10.58
CA GLY A 75 -3.59 -8.52 -10.93
C GLY A 75 -3.80 -9.40 -9.71
N TRP A 76 -4.12 -8.83 -8.55
CA TRP A 76 -4.25 -9.55 -7.28
C TRP A 76 -5.69 -9.98 -7.04
N GLN A 77 -5.90 -11.28 -6.85
CA GLN A 77 -7.21 -11.86 -6.60
C GLN A 77 -7.32 -12.48 -5.20
N GLY A 78 -6.26 -12.42 -4.41
CA GLY A 78 -6.25 -12.95 -3.06
C GLY A 78 -6.88 -12.00 -2.05
N ALA A 79 -6.75 -12.35 -0.77
CA ALA A 79 -7.25 -11.52 0.32
C ALA A 79 -6.47 -10.20 0.42
N ILE A 80 -7.16 -9.16 0.83
CA ILE A 80 -6.56 -7.89 1.25
C ILE A 80 -6.97 -7.66 2.69
N ASP A 81 -6.00 -7.61 3.59
CA ASP A 81 -6.26 -7.27 4.99
C ASP A 81 -6.52 -5.79 5.12
N ARG A 82 -7.47 -5.43 5.98
CA ARG A 82 -7.74 -4.05 6.34
C ARG A 82 -7.37 -3.83 7.81
N LEU A 83 -6.40 -2.97 8.05
CA LEU A 83 -5.96 -2.65 9.41
C LEU A 83 -6.55 -1.32 9.86
N PRO A 84 -6.90 -1.19 11.16
CA PRO A 84 -7.21 0.12 11.73
C PRO A 84 -6.06 1.10 11.49
N ARG A 85 -6.38 2.39 11.42
CA ARG A 85 -5.41 3.43 11.08
C ARG A 85 -4.14 3.35 11.92
N GLU A 86 -4.28 3.16 13.22
CA GLU A 86 -3.13 3.12 14.15
C GLU A 86 -2.22 1.93 13.84
N ASP A 87 -2.80 0.77 13.58
CA ASP A 87 -2.04 -0.44 13.25
C ASP A 87 -1.36 -0.31 11.89
N PHE A 88 -2.05 0.29 10.93
CA PHE A 88 -1.46 0.54 9.61
C PHE A 88 -0.27 1.49 9.73
N TYR A 89 -0.39 2.56 10.49
CA TYR A 89 0.69 3.52 10.70
C TYR A 89 1.89 2.86 11.40
N ALA A 90 1.65 2.04 12.40
CA ALA A 90 2.73 1.32 13.10
C ALA A 90 3.48 0.40 12.13
N ARG A 91 2.74 -0.31 11.28
CA ARG A 91 3.35 -1.19 10.28
C ARG A 91 4.09 -0.42 9.20
N ALA A 92 3.52 0.69 8.73
CA ALA A 92 4.16 1.57 7.76
C ALA A 92 5.48 2.16 8.30
N GLY A 93 5.55 2.42 9.60
CA GLY A 93 6.77 2.90 10.26
C GLY A 93 7.92 1.90 10.20
N LYS A 94 7.62 0.60 10.07
CA LYS A 94 8.60 -0.47 9.96
C LYS A 94 8.88 -0.87 8.51
N ALA A 95 8.16 -0.29 7.56
CA ALA A 95 8.33 -0.62 6.16
C ALA A 95 9.70 -0.16 5.64
N PHE A 96 10.19 -0.81 4.60
CA PHE A 96 11.43 -0.44 3.94
C PHE A 96 11.41 1.00 3.45
N THR A 97 10.29 1.42 2.87
CA THR A 97 10.07 2.80 2.45
C THR A 97 8.58 3.09 2.34
N VAL A 98 8.24 4.37 2.38
CA VAL A 98 6.91 4.89 2.07
C VAL A 98 7.05 5.76 0.83
N VAL A 99 6.32 5.43 -0.22
CA VAL A 99 6.25 6.25 -1.44
C VAL A 99 5.01 7.13 -1.31
N GLN A 100 5.22 8.41 -1.12
CA GLN A 100 4.12 9.36 -1.03
C GLN A 100 3.77 9.94 -2.38
N THR A 101 2.54 9.68 -2.82
CA THR A 101 2.01 10.19 -4.08
C THR A 101 1.13 11.41 -3.85
N SER A 102 0.64 12.00 -4.91
CA SER A 102 -0.39 13.02 -4.86
C SER A 102 -1.80 12.47 -5.14
N ASP A 103 -1.98 11.16 -5.05
CA ASP A 103 -3.29 10.52 -5.22
C ASP A 103 -4.24 10.97 -4.12
N THR A 104 -5.44 11.39 -4.49
CA THR A 104 -6.44 11.89 -3.55
C THR A 104 -7.51 10.87 -3.18
N ALA A 105 -7.33 9.61 -3.58
CA ALA A 105 -8.27 8.54 -3.21
C ALA A 105 -8.23 8.31 -1.70
N GLN A 106 -9.35 8.55 -1.04
CA GLN A 106 -9.45 8.41 0.41
C GLN A 106 -9.29 6.93 0.81
N TYR A 107 -8.50 6.69 1.85
CA TYR A 107 -8.14 5.34 2.32
C TYR A 107 -7.44 4.49 1.23
N GLY A 108 -6.77 5.16 0.29
CA GLY A 108 -6.07 4.51 -0.80
C GLY A 108 -4.67 4.02 -0.47
N ASN A 109 -4.24 4.13 0.80
CA ASN A 109 -2.91 3.66 1.20
C ASN A 109 -2.85 2.15 1.13
N ILE A 110 -1.79 1.63 0.51
CA ILE A 110 -1.63 0.19 0.33
C ILE A 110 -0.20 -0.23 0.69
N LEU A 111 -0.09 -1.33 1.43
CA LEU A 111 1.19 -1.92 1.81
C LEU A 111 1.34 -3.25 1.08
N LEU A 112 2.50 -3.45 0.48
CA LEU A 112 2.85 -4.67 -0.23
C LEU A 112 4.02 -5.35 0.45
N LYS A 113 3.88 -6.64 0.72
CA LYS A 113 4.94 -7.47 1.29
C LYS A 113 5.59 -8.32 0.21
N LYS A 114 6.90 -8.21 0.11
CA LYS A 114 7.67 -8.90 -0.92
C LYS A 114 7.92 -10.36 -0.54
N GLY A 115 7.69 -11.26 -1.47
CA GLY A 115 8.09 -12.66 -1.36
C GLY A 115 9.40 -12.93 -2.08
N ASN A 116 9.75 -14.20 -2.17
CA ASN A 116 10.91 -14.66 -2.92
C ASN A 116 10.58 -14.76 -4.41
N PHE A 117 11.60 -14.58 -5.26
CA PHE A 117 11.52 -14.84 -6.69
C PHE A 117 11.76 -16.31 -6.96
N THR A 118 10.83 -17.16 -6.67
CA THR A 118 10.97 -18.59 -6.97
C THR A 118 9.72 -19.15 -7.60
#